data_a0599500816faebfcea096180ed5e1ea
#
_entry.id   a0599500816faebfcea096180ed5e1ea
#
_cell.length_a   1.000
_cell.length_b   1.000
_cell.length_c   1.000
_cell.angle_alpha   90.00
_cell.angle_beta   90.00
_cell.angle_gamma   90.00
#
_symmetry.space_group_name_H-M   'P 1'
#
loop_
_entity.id
_entity.type
_entity.pdbx_description
1 polymer ?
#
loop_
_entity_poly.entity_id
_entity_poly.type
_entity_poly.pdbx_seq_one_letter_code
_entity_poly.pdbx_strand_id
1 'polypeptide(L)' 'MQVEELGKIIRARRKVLNLTIGELSEYTGLSRTTISDIELGKTNPRLDIITEIFRFLNLEMKIEVRQIK' A
#
# COMPACT_ATOMS: atom_id res chain seq x y z
N MET A 1 1.33 10.91 -7.20
CA MET A 1 1.28 10.49 -5.78
C MET A 1 2.69 10.24 -5.27
N GLN A 2 3.00 10.76 -4.12
CA GLN A 2 4.30 10.53 -3.50
C GLN A 2 4.30 9.20 -2.76
N VAL A 3 5.48 8.57 -2.64
CA VAL A 3 5.58 7.29 -1.92
C VAL A 3 5.18 7.44 -0.45
N GLU A 4 5.39 8.60 0.13
CA GLU A 4 4.98 8.89 1.51
C GLU A 4 3.46 8.88 1.65
N GLU A 5 2.76 9.48 0.68
CA GLU A 5 1.29 9.49 0.68
C GLU A 5 0.73 8.07 0.51
N LEU A 6 1.32 7.31 -0.40
CA LEU A 6 0.93 5.93 -0.63
C LEU A 6 1.09 5.11 0.65
N GLY A 7 2.22 5.25 1.32
CA GLY A 7 2.48 4.56 2.57
C GLY A 7 1.45 4.89 3.66
N LYS A 8 1.08 6.16 3.77
CA LYS A 8 0.08 6.60 4.74
C LYS A 8 -1.30 6.02 4.44
N ILE A 9 -1.67 5.96 3.16
CA ILE A 9 -2.95 5.37 2.74
C ILE A 9 -2.99 3.89 3.13
N ILE A 10 -1.94 3.16 2.83
CA ILE A 10 -1.85 1.73 3.14
C ILE A 10 -1.95 1.51 4.65
N ARG A 11 -1.18 2.27 5.43
CA ARG A 11 -1.19 2.13 6.89
C ARG A 11 -2.56 2.46 7.48
N ALA A 12 -3.17 3.55 7.04
CA ALA A 12 -4.48 3.95 7.54
C ALA A 12 -5.53 2.88 7.26
N ARG A 13 -5.53 2.34 6.04
CA ARG A 13 -6.50 1.31 5.67
C ARG A 13 -6.26 0.02 6.43
N ARG A 14 -4.99 -0.38 6.59
CA ARG A 14 -4.65 -1.56 7.38
C ARG A 14 -5.20 -1.43 8.81
N LYS A 15 -5.05 -0.26 9.42
CA LYS A 15 -5.54 -0.03 10.78
C LYS A 15 -7.05 -0.03 10.87
N VAL A 16 -7.73 0.55 9.88
CA VAL A 16 -9.20 0.50 9.82
C VAL A 16 -9.70 -0.93 9.80
N LEU A 17 -8.97 -1.82 9.11
CA LEU A 17 -9.32 -3.23 9.02
C LEU A 17 -8.81 -4.06 10.21
N ASN A 18 -8.19 -3.42 11.19
CA ASN A 18 -7.61 -4.08 12.37
C ASN A 18 -6.57 -5.15 12.02
N LEU A 19 -5.80 -4.91 10.97
CA LEU A 19 -4.75 -5.84 10.55
C LEU A 19 -3.41 -5.40 11.10
N THR A 20 -2.65 -6.35 11.61
CA THR A 20 -1.24 -6.10 11.96
C THR A 20 -0.37 -6.21 10.70
N ILE A 21 0.85 -5.66 10.78
CA ILE A 21 1.82 -5.83 9.69
C ILE A 21 2.09 -7.32 9.46
N GLY A 22 2.16 -8.11 10.55
CA GLY A 22 2.36 -9.55 10.43
C GLY A 22 1.24 -10.25 9.68
N GLU A 23 0.00 -9.89 9.95
CA GLU A 23 -1.14 -10.46 9.24
C GLU A 23 -1.11 -10.08 7.76
N LEU A 24 -0.85 -8.81 7.46
CA LEU A 24 -0.74 -8.38 6.06
C LEU A 24 0.42 -9.08 5.36
N SER A 25 1.53 -9.30 6.05
CA SER A 25 2.65 -10.08 5.55
C SER A 25 2.22 -11.50 5.16
N GLU A 26 1.46 -12.16 6.03
CA GLU A 26 0.97 -13.50 5.74
C GLU A 26 0.05 -13.54 4.52
N TYR A 27 -0.87 -12.59 4.43
CA TYR A 27 -1.82 -12.56 3.31
C TYR A 27 -1.15 -12.27 1.97
N THR A 28 -0.19 -11.37 1.95
CA THR A 28 0.44 -10.91 0.70
C THR A 28 1.66 -11.73 0.31
N GLY A 29 2.25 -12.46 1.25
CA GLY A 29 3.53 -13.12 1.03
C GLY A 29 4.73 -12.19 1.07
N LEU A 30 4.52 -10.93 1.38
CA LEU A 30 5.60 -9.94 1.51
C LEU A 30 6.18 -9.99 2.92
N SER A 31 7.45 -9.65 3.07
CA SER A 31 8.06 -9.58 4.40
C SER A 31 7.50 -8.41 5.20
N ARG A 32 7.54 -8.52 6.52
CA ARG A 32 7.14 -7.42 7.41
C ARG A 32 7.98 -6.17 7.18
N THR A 33 9.27 -6.35 6.93
CA THR A 33 10.16 -5.23 6.63
C THR A 33 9.74 -4.52 5.35
N THR A 34 9.40 -5.27 4.31
CA THR A 34 8.92 -4.66 3.06
C THR A 34 7.68 -3.82 3.30
N ILE A 35 6.69 -4.36 4.02
CA ILE A 35 5.46 -3.62 4.30
C ILE A 35 5.75 -2.38 5.15
N SER A 36 6.57 -2.52 6.18
CA SER A 36 6.94 -1.41 7.04
C SER A 36 7.64 -0.30 6.26
N ASP A 37 8.58 -0.65 5.39
CA ASP A 37 9.29 0.33 4.58
C ASP A 37 8.35 1.06 3.62
N ILE A 38 7.38 0.35 3.05
CA ILE A 38 6.37 0.98 2.19
C ILE A 38 5.52 1.96 3.00
N GLU A 39 5.05 1.55 4.17
CA GLU A 39 4.22 2.41 5.02
C GLU A 39 4.95 3.66 5.49
N LEU A 40 6.26 3.56 5.66
CA LEU A 40 7.09 4.68 6.10
C LEU A 40 7.60 5.55 4.95
N GLY A 41 7.30 5.17 3.71
CA GLY A 41 7.76 5.93 2.54
C GLY A 41 9.26 5.79 2.29
N LYS A 42 9.87 4.73 2.78
CA LYS A 42 11.33 4.52 2.65
C LYS A 42 11.74 3.86 1.34
N THR A 43 10.79 3.37 0.60
CA THR A 43 11.07 2.64 -0.63
C THR A 43 10.11 3.06 -1.73
N ASN A 44 10.49 2.80 -2.96
CA ASN A 44 9.65 3.03 -4.13
C ASN A 44 9.20 1.67 -4.65
N PRO A 45 8.07 1.15 -4.16
CA PRO A 45 7.67 -0.22 -4.47
C PRO A 45 7.21 -0.37 -5.92
N ARG A 46 7.42 -1.57 -6.46
CA ARG A 46 6.94 -1.90 -7.79
C ARG A 46 5.41 -1.95 -7.79
N LEU A 47 4.86 -1.70 -8.98
CA LEU A 47 3.40 -1.64 -9.13
C LEU A 47 2.74 -2.99 -8.78
N ASP A 48 3.35 -4.11 -9.13
CA ASP A 48 2.80 -5.43 -8.81
C ASP A 48 2.72 -5.66 -7.29
N ILE A 49 3.68 -5.14 -6.54
CA ILE A 49 3.66 -5.22 -5.08
C ILE A 49 2.51 -4.37 -4.52
N ILE A 50 2.37 -3.15 -5.03
CA ILE A 50 1.30 -2.25 -4.60
C ILE A 50 -0.08 -2.84 -4.89
N THR A 51 -0.27 -3.38 -6.09
CA THR A 51 -1.57 -3.96 -6.45
C THR A 51 -1.91 -5.17 -5.57
N GLU A 52 -0.92 -5.96 -5.18
CA GLU A 52 -1.14 -7.08 -4.28
C GLU A 52 -1.57 -6.60 -2.89
N ILE A 53 -0.90 -5.58 -2.35
CA ILE A 53 -1.28 -5.00 -1.06
C ILE A 53 -2.70 -4.43 -1.14
N PHE A 54 -2.99 -3.68 -2.19
CA PHE A 54 -4.32 -3.07 -2.38
C PHE A 54 -5.43 -4.11 -2.43
N ARG A 55 -5.15 -5.25 -3.06
CA ARG A 55 -6.11 -6.34 -3.15
C ARG A 55 -6.57 -6.82 -1.77
N PHE A 56 -5.63 -7.03 -0.86
CA PHE A 56 -5.94 -7.52 0.49
C PHE A 56 -6.53 -6.43 1.39
N LEU A 57 -6.25 -5.16 1.09
CA LEU A 57 -6.82 -4.05 1.84
C LEU A 57 -8.13 -3.55 1.26
N ASN A 58 -8.59 -4.17 0.17
CA ASN A 58 -9.77 -3.74 -0.56
C ASN A 58 -9.68 -2.27 -0.99
N LEU A 59 -8.51 -1.91 -1.48
CA LEU A 59 -8.25 -0.59 -2.07
C LEU A 59 -8.21 -0.71 -3.58
N GLU A 60 -8.60 0.34 -4.23
CA GLU A 60 -8.61 0.41 -5.69
C GLU A 60 -7.77 1.59 -6.15
N MET A 61 -6.95 1.35 -7.17
CA MET A 61 -6.18 2.41 -7.80
C MET A 61 -6.88 2.79 -9.10
N LYS A 62 -7.19 4.07 -9.26
CA LYS A 62 -7.80 4.59 -10.48
C LYS A 62 -6.83 5.52 -11.18
N ILE A 63 -6.78 5.37 -12.50
CA ILE A 63 -5.99 6.23 -13.35
C ILE A 63 -6.98 7.06 -14.18
N GLU A 64 -6.87 8.37 -14.07
CA GLU A 64 -7.77 9.27 -14.76
C GLU A 64 -6.97 10.26 -15.61
N VAL A 65 -7.53 10.61 -16.74
CA VAL A 65 -6.93 11.64 -17.59
C VAL A 65 -7.13 13.00 -16.90
N ARG A 66 -6.03 13.66 -16.64
CA ARG A 66 -6.07 14.97 -16.02
C ARG A 66 -6.46 16.00 -17.08
N GLN A 67 -7.44 16.81 -16.75
CA GLN A 67 -7.87 17.87 -17.66
C GLN A 67 -6.87 19.02 -17.64
N ILE A 68 -6.43 19.39 -18.83
CA ILE A 68 -5.49 20.49 -19.01
C ILE A 68 -6.19 21.57 -19.83
N LYS A 69 -6.09 22.79 -19.35
CA LYS A 69 -6.64 23.94 -20.09
C LYS A 69 -5.61 24.51 -21.05
#